data_ad397d2a6667e04913098271d63307ab
#
_entry.id   ad397d2a6667e04913098271d63307ab
#
_cell.length_a   1.000
_cell.length_b   1.000
_cell.length_c   1.000
_cell.angle_alpha   90.00
_cell.angle_beta   90.00
_cell.angle_gamma   90.00
#
_symmetry.space_group_name_H-M   'P 1'
#
loop_
_entity.id
_entity.type
_entity.pdbx_description
1 polymer ?
#
loop_
_entity_poly.entity_id
_entity_poly.type
_entity_poly.pdbx_seq_one_letter_code
_entity_poly.pdbx_strand_id
1 'polypeptide(L)'
;MSKLFTGAEIVFKCLEDQDVSHIFGYPGGAVLPIYDELKNHKSVKHILVRHEQGAGHAAEGYARSSGKPGVLLVTSGPGATNAVTALTDAYMDSVPLVCISGQVPTHLIGTDAFQECDTTGITRPCTKHNWLVKDIKDLAEIMHKAFEVATTGRPGPVLVDIPKDIQFQKAPYKKLKKKTRLNGSSHNHYSQDSINELITLMSKATKPIFYTGGGVINSCLLYTSPSPRDKRQSRMPSSA
;
A
#
# COMPACT_ATOMS: atom_id res chain seq x y z
N MET A 1 -32.06 10.75 -9.42
CA MET A 1 -31.56 9.47 -8.88
C MET A 1 -30.05 9.47 -8.97
N SER A 2 -29.34 9.12 -7.90
CA SER A 2 -27.87 9.01 -7.93
C SER A 2 -27.46 7.85 -8.86
N LYS A 3 -26.44 8.08 -9.68
CA LYS A 3 -25.90 7.03 -10.57
C LYS A 3 -25.33 5.88 -9.72
N LEU A 4 -25.70 4.65 -10.06
CA LEU A 4 -25.20 3.44 -9.41
C LEU A 4 -23.98 2.90 -10.18
N PHE A 5 -23.01 2.41 -9.46
CA PHE A 5 -21.76 1.82 -9.97
C PHE A 5 -21.57 0.43 -9.38
N THR A 6 -21.02 -0.48 -10.16
CA THR A 6 -20.63 -1.81 -9.67
C THR A 6 -19.47 -1.70 -8.68
N GLY A 7 -19.27 -2.73 -7.84
CA GLY A 7 -18.10 -2.77 -6.95
C GLY A 7 -16.79 -2.67 -7.74
N ALA A 8 -16.68 -3.30 -8.89
CA ALA A 8 -15.52 -3.19 -9.77
C ALA A 8 -15.29 -1.75 -10.24
N GLU A 9 -16.33 -1.04 -10.70
CA GLU A 9 -16.24 0.38 -11.06
C GLU A 9 -15.84 1.25 -9.85
N ILE A 10 -16.37 0.94 -8.66
CA ILE A 10 -16.02 1.67 -7.42
C ILE A 10 -14.55 1.50 -7.08
N VAL A 11 -13.98 0.31 -7.22
CA VAL A 11 -12.54 0.07 -7.02
C VAL A 11 -11.72 1.01 -7.91
N PHE A 12 -11.99 1.06 -9.21
CA PHE A 12 -11.24 1.93 -10.12
C PHE A 12 -11.44 3.42 -9.83
N LYS A 13 -12.66 3.84 -9.48
CA LYS A 13 -12.90 5.23 -9.05
C LYS A 13 -12.08 5.61 -7.83
N CYS A 14 -11.96 4.70 -6.86
CA CYS A 14 -11.10 4.91 -5.69
C CYS A 14 -9.62 4.97 -6.07
N LEU A 15 -9.16 4.13 -7.00
CA LEU A 15 -7.77 4.17 -7.50
C LEU A 15 -7.47 5.50 -8.20
N GLU A 16 -8.39 5.98 -9.05
CA GLU A 16 -8.28 7.28 -9.72
C GLU A 16 -8.27 8.45 -8.72
N ASP A 17 -9.12 8.40 -7.70
CA ASP A 17 -9.16 9.42 -6.64
C ASP A 17 -7.86 9.47 -5.81
N GLN A 18 -7.12 8.36 -5.76
CA GLN A 18 -5.82 8.24 -5.11
C GLN A 18 -4.64 8.51 -6.05
N ASP A 19 -4.90 8.95 -7.30
CA ASP A 19 -3.88 9.21 -8.34
C ASP A 19 -3.00 7.98 -8.63
N VAL A 20 -3.59 6.78 -8.56
CA VAL A 20 -2.92 5.53 -8.89
C VAL A 20 -2.76 5.44 -10.40
N SER A 21 -1.53 5.36 -10.87
CA SER A 21 -1.21 5.24 -12.29
C SER A 21 -0.86 3.82 -12.72
N HIS A 22 -0.44 2.98 -11.79
CA HIS A 22 0.00 1.61 -12.06
C HIS A 22 -0.56 0.65 -11.02
N ILE A 23 -1.03 -0.51 -11.48
CA ILE A 23 -1.34 -1.67 -10.66
C ILE A 23 -0.53 -2.86 -11.16
N PHE A 24 -0.03 -3.66 -10.23
CA PHE A 24 0.75 -4.85 -10.52
C PHE A 24 -0.07 -6.07 -10.14
N GLY A 25 -0.13 -7.09 -10.97
CA GLY A 25 -0.97 -8.22 -10.60
C GLY A 25 -1.02 -9.35 -11.61
N TYR A 26 -1.76 -10.38 -11.22
CA TYR A 26 -2.03 -11.55 -12.03
C TYR A 26 -3.53 -11.88 -11.95
N PRO A 27 -4.22 -12.04 -13.10
CA PRO A 27 -5.65 -12.30 -13.12
C PRO A 27 -5.99 -13.69 -12.58
N GLY A 28 -7.19 -13.80 -12.01
CA GLY A 28 -7.75 -15.07 -11.55
C GLY A 28 -9.24 -14.96 -11.31
N GLY A 29 -9.91 -16.09 -11.08
CA GLY A 29 -11.36 -16.23 -11.08
C GLY A 29 -12.11 -15.27 -10.14
N ALA A 30 -11.56 -14.97 -8.99
CA ALA A 30 -12.20 -14.10 -7.99
C ALA A 30 -12.07 -12.60 -8.25
N VAL A 31 -11.26 -12.17 -9.23
CA VAL A 31 -11.06 -10.74 -9.58
C VAL A 31 -11.40 -10.41 -11.03
N LEU A 32 -11.99 -11.36 -11.76
CA LEU A 32 -12.35 -11.13 -13.15
C LEU A 32 -13.23 -9.88 -13.37
N PRO A 33 -14.21 -9.55 -12.51
CA PRO A 33 -15.02 -8.34 -12.70
C PRO A 33 -14.15 -7.06 -12.62
N ILE A 34 -13.15 -7.04 -11.73
CA ILE A 34 -12.21 -5.91 -11.61
C ILE A 34 -11.34 -5.84 -12.87
N TYR A 35 -10.82 -6.98 -13.34
CA TYR A 35 -10.00 -7.02 -14.57
C TYR A 35 -10.80 -6.64 -15.81
N ASP A 36 -12.09 -7.01 -15.90
CA ASP A 36 -12.94 -6.62 -17.02
C ASP A 36 -13.19 -5.10 -17.04
N GLU A 37 -13.28 -4.48 -15.87
CA GLU A 37 -13.47 -3.04 -15.75
C GLU A 37 -12.21 -2.24 -16.12
N LEU A 38 -11.03 -2.82 -16.01
CA LEU A 38 -9.76 -2.17 -16.34
C LEU A 38 -9.73 -1.51 -17.73
N LYS A 39 -10.38 -2.12 -18.72
CA LYS A 39 -10.48 -1.60 -20.10
C LYS A 39 -11.09 -0.20 -20.18
N ASN A 40 -11.96 0.15 -19.22
CA ASN A 40 -12.67 1.43 -19.17
C ASN A 40 -11.85 2.54 -18.49
N HIS A 41 -10.72 2.19 -17.83
CA HIS A 41 -9.92 3.11 -17.01
C HIS A 41 -8.49 3.26 -17.55
N LYS A 42 -8.33 4.00 -18.66
CA LYS A 42 -7.05 4.19 -19.36
C LYS A 42 -5.98 4.94 -18.53
N SER A 43 -6.40 5.63 -17.48
CA SER A 43 -5.50 6.32 -16.53
C SER A 43 -4.68 5.37 -15.65
N VAL A 44 -5.17 4.14 -15.47
CA VAL A 44 -4.53 3.10 -14.65
C VAL A 44 -3.94 2.03 -15.56
N LYS A 45 -2.62 1.91 -15.56
CA LYS A 45 -1.90 0.88 -16.32
C LYS A 45 -1.75 -0.38 -15.48
N HIS A 46 -2.09 -1.51 -16.06
CA HIS A 46 -1.83 -2.81 -15.45
C HIS A 46 -0.48 -3.37 -15.93
N ILE A 47 0.34 -3.78 -14.97
CA ILE A 47 1.60 -4.49 -15.23
C ILE A 47 1.36 -5.96 -14.91
N LEU A 48 1.21 -6.75 -15.97
CA LEU A 48 1.02 -8.19 -15.87
C LEU A 48 2.32 -8.87 -15.47
N VAL A 49 2.25 -9.68 -14.44
CA VAL A 49 3.37 -10.53 -13.98
C VAL A 49 3.08 -12.00 -14.27
N ARG A 50 4.01 -12.89 -13.92
CA ARG A 50 3.83 -14.34 -14.03
C ARG A 50 3.69 -15.03 -12.67
N HIS A 51 3.83 -14.27 -11.58
CA HIS A 51 3.69 -14.74 -10.21
C HIS A 51 3.36 -13.56 -9.30
N GLU A 52 2.43 -13.72 -8.38
CA GLU A 52 1.91 -12.63 -7.54
C GLU A 52 2.97 -12.07 -6.58
N GLN A 53 3.90 -12.88 -6.11
CA GLN A 53 5.06 -12.41 -5.36
C GLN A 53 5.87 -11.39 -6.16
N GLY A 54 6.10 -11.68 -7.44
CA GLY A 54 6.78 -10.74 -8.35
C GLY A 54 6.01 -9.44 -8.55
N ALA A 55 4.65 -9.50 -8.57
CA ALA A 55 3.82 -8.30 -8.60
C ALA A 55 3.98 -7.47 -7.32
N GLY A 56 4.00 -8.12 -6.15
CA GLY A 56 4.18 -7.45 -4.87
C GLY A 56 5.53 -6.73 -4.80
N HIS A 57 6.64 -7.40 -5.13
CA HIS A 57 7.96 -6.76 -5.15
C HIS A 57 8.08 -5.67 -6.22
N ALA A 58 7.42 -5.81 -7.38
CA ALA A 58 7.37 -4.72 -8.37
C ALA A 58 6.59 -3.50 -7.85
N ALA A 59 5.46 -3.71 -7.17
CA ALA A 59 4.71 -2.64 -6.51
C ALA A 59 5.51 -1.97 -5.39
N GLU A 60 6.29 -2.74 -4.66
CA GLU A 60 7.20 -2.27 -3.63
C GLU A 60 8.33 -1.41 -4.21
N GLY A 61 9.00 -1.88 -5.26
CA GLY A 61 10.00 -1.12 -6.00
C GLY A 61 9.44 0.19 -6.57
N TYR A 62 8.20 0.15 -7.09
CA TYR A 62 7.49 1.36 -7.53
C TYR A 62 7.26 2.33 -6.36
N ALA A 63 6.83 1.84 -5.20
CA ALA A 63 6.59 2.70 -4.04
C ALA A 63 7.89 3.37 -3.56
N ARG A 64 8.99 2.62 -3.50
CA ARG A 64 10.31 3.12 -3.09
C ARG A 64 10.83 4.19 -4.06
N SER A 65 10.66 3.99 -5.36
CA SER A 65 11.21 4.89 -6.39
C SER A 65 10.35 6.13 -6.64
N SER A 66 9.01 6.01 -6.54
CA SER A 66 8.08 7.08 -6.85
C SER A 66 7.62 7.89 -5.64
N GLY A 67 7.80 7.38 -4.42
CA GLY A 67 7.23 7.96 -3.20
C GLY A 67 5.70 7.84 -3.11
N LYS A 68 5.06 7.07 -4.00
CA LYS A 68 3.63 6.81 -4.02
C LYS A 68 3.35 5.38 -3.51
N PRO A 69 2.17 5.09 -2.95
CA PRO A 69 1.83 3.71 -2.59
C PRO A 69 1.84 2.79 -3.81
N GLY A 70 2.44 1.61 -3.66
CA GLY A 70 2.32 0.55 -4.64
C GLY A 70 0.94 -0.12 -4.54
N VAL A 71 0.39 -0.57 -5.67
CA VAL A 71 -0.90 -1.27 -5.70
C VAL A 71 -0.74 -2.64 -6.31
N LEU A 72 -1.19 -3.66 -5.60
CA LEU A 72 -1.15 -5.06 -5.97
C LEU A 72 -2.58 -5.58 -6.14
N LEU A 73 -2.87 -6.28 -7.24
CA LEU A 73 -4.17 -6.91 -7.51
C LEU A 73 -3.98 -8.40 -7.74
N VAL A 74 -4.56 -9.22 -6.86
CA VAL A 74 -4.42 -10.67 -6.87
C VAL A 74 -5.77 -11.37 -6.69
N THR A 75 -5.86 -12.62 -7.14
CA THR A 75 -7.05 -13.44 -6.91
C THR A 75 -7.07 -14.04 -5.49
N SER A 76 -8.15 -14.75 -5.16
CA SER A 76 -8.30 -15.49 -3.90
C SER A 76 -7.31 -16.65 -3.76
N GLY A 77 -7.26 -17.24 -2.58
CA GLY A 77 -6.51 -18.46 -2.30
C GLY A 77 -5.04 -18.36 -2.71
N PRO A 78 -4.59 -19.13 -3.70
CA PRO A 78 -3.18 -19.15 -4.10
C PRO A 78 -2.65 -17.78 -4.55
N GLY A 79 -3.48 -16.93 -5.14
CA GLY A 79 -3.07 -15.58 -5.53
C GLY A 79 -2.77 -14.70 -4.32
N ALA A 80 -3.64 -14.72 -3.33
CA ALA A 80 -3.44 -13.97 -2.09
C ALA A 80 -2.27 -14.51 -1.27
N THR A 81 -2.14 -15.84 -1.14
CA THR A 81 -1.03 -16.45 -0.39
C THR A 81 0.33 -16.21 -1.03
N ASN A 82 0.42 -16.18 -2.36
CA ASN A 82 1.64 -15.84 -3.09
C ASN A 82 2.09 -14.38 -2.85
N ALA A 83 1.19 -13.49 -2.45
CA ALA A 83 1.54 -12.10 -2.13
C ALA A 83 2.15 -11.91 -0.72
N VAL A 84 2.03 -12.89 0.16
CA VAL A 84 2.39 -12.77 1.59
C VAL A 84 3.86 -12.40 1.80
N THR A 85 4.78 -12.99 1.02
CA THR A 85 6.21 -12.66 1.13
C THR A 85 6.45 -11.16 0.87
N ALA A 86 5.89 -10.62 -0.21
CA ALA A 86 6.06 -9.20 -0.54
C ALA A 86 5.37 -8.28 0.48
N LEU A 87 4.21 -8.67 1.01
CA LEU A 87 3.56 -7.94 2.09
C LEU A 87 4.43 -7.93 3.36
N THR A 88 5.05 -9.06 3.70
CA THR A 88 5.93 -9.16 4.87
C THR A 88 7.17 -8.27 4.70
N ASP A 89 7.80 -8.30 3.53
CA ASP A 89 8.94 -7.47 3.18
C ASP A 89 8.60 -5.97 3.29
N ALA A 90 7.51 -5.55 2.64
CA ALA A 90 7.03 -4.18 2.72
C ALA A 90 6.67 -3.74 4.16
N TYR A 91 6.16 -4.66 5.00
CA TYR A 91 5.86 -4.37 6.40
C TYR A 91 7.13 -4.12 7.21
N MET A 92 8.15 -4.96 7.02
CA MET A 92 9.43 -4.84 7.71
C MET A 92 10.18 -3.57 7.30
N ASP A 93 10.15 -3.24 6.00
CA ASP A 93 10.86 -2.11 5.42
C ASP A 93 10.06 -0.80 5.40
N SER A 94 8.85 -0.79 5.95
CA SER A 94 7.99 0.41 6.01
C SER A 94 7.62 0.98 4.64
N VAL A 95 7.33 0.10 3.68
CA VAL A 95 6.94 0.47 2.32
C VAL A 95 5.42 0.49 2.19
N PRO A 96 4.80 1.60 1.75
CA PRO A 96 3.36 1.67 1.60
C PRO A 96 2.88 0.84 0.41
N LEU A 97 2.12 -0.21 0.68
CA LEU A 97 1.45 -1.04 -0.32
C LEU A 97 -0.05 -1.16 -0.03
N VAL A 98 -0.85 -1.18 -1.07
CA VAL A 98 -2.27 -1.55 -1.00
C VAL A 98 -2.47 -2.81 -1.83
N CYS A 99 -2.69 -3.93 -1.14
CA CYS A 99 -3.05 -5.20 -1.77
C CYS A 99 -4.57 -5.30 -1.88
N ILE A 100 -5.05 -5.46 -3.09
CA ILE A 100 -6.44 -5.76 -3.38
C ILE A 100 -6.51 -7.23 -3.73
N SER A 101 -7.16 -8.04 -2.91
CA SER A 101 -7.39 -9.45 -3.19
C SER A 101 -8.86 -9.71 -3.52
N GLY A 102 -9.09 -10.65 -4.41
CA GLY A 102 -10.42 -11.21 -4.57
C GLY A 102 -10.69 -12.28 -3.53
N GLN A 103 -11.96 -12.49 -3.20
CA GLN A 103 -12.40 -13.57 -2.33
C GLN A 103 -13.56 -14.32 -2.99
N VAL A 104 -13.82 -15.53 -2.54
CA VAL A 104 -15.02 -16.27 -2.90
C VAL A 104 -16.27 -15.45 -2.53
N PRO A 105 -17.43 -15.69 -3.17
CA PRO A 105 -18.66 -14.99 -2.80
C PRO A 105 -18.97 -15.06 -1.32
N THR A 106 -19.55 -14.02 -0.76
CA THR A 106 -19.77 -13.87 0.70
C THR A 106 -20.45 -15.06 1.35
N HIS A 107 -21.41 -15.71 0.65
CA HIS A 107 -22.14 -16.88 1.15
C HIS A 107 -21.33 -18.18 1.13
N LEU A 108 -20.17 -18.19 0.47
CA LEU A 108 -19.27 -19.35 0.42
C LEU A 108 -18.09 -19.24 1.39
N ILE A 109 -17.90 -18.09 2.03
CA ILE A 109 -16.80 -17.90 2.98
C ILE A 109 -16.99 -18.81 4.20
N GLY A 110 -15.98 -19.61 4.52
CA GLY A 110 -16.00 -20.59 5.60
C GLY A 110 -16.58 -21.95 5.22
N THR A 111 -16.71 -22.23 3.92
CA THR A 111 -17.26 -23.51 3.43
C THR A 111 -16.22 -24.39 2.71
N ASP A 112 -14.95 -24.02 2.75
CA ASP A 112 -13.86 -24.65 1.99
C ASP A 112 -14.11 -24.63 0.48
N ALA A 113 -14.63 -23.50 0.00
CA ALA A 113 -14.90 -23.30 -1.41
C ALA A 113 -13.64 -23.30 -2.26
N PHE A 114 -13.76 -23.55 -3.57
CA PHE A 114 -12.63 -23.59 -4.49
C PHE A 114 -11.79 -22.31 -4.43
N GLN A 115 -10.49 -22.45 -4.14
CA GLN A 115 -9.56 -21.34 -3.94
C GLN A 115 -9.96 -20.35 -2.83
N GLU A 116 -10.71 -20.79 -1.85
CA GLU A 116 -10.92 -20.04 -0.62
C GLU A 116 -9.66 -20.03 0.24
N CYS A 117 -9.48 -18.95 0.97
CA CYS A 117 -8.42 -18.82 1.96
C CYS A 117 -8.83 -17.74 2.98
N ASP A 118 -8.50 -17.93 4.26
CA ASP A 118 -8.60 -16.87 5.26
C ASP A 118 -7.47 -15.85 5.05
N THR A 119 -7.63 -15.07 3.99
CA THR A 119 -6.64 -14.05 3.58
C THR A 119 -6.41 -13.03 4.69
N THR A 120 -7.46 -12.63 5.40
CA THR A 120 -7.35 -11.67 6.50
C THR A 120 -6.61 -12.26 7.71
N GLY A 121 -6.83 -13.52 8.04
CA GLY A 121 -6.11 -14.23 9.10
C GLY A 121 -4.62 -14.37 8.78
N ILE A 122 -4.30 -14.81 7.56
CA ILE A 122 -2.90 -15.03 7.11
C ILE A 122 -2.14 -13.70 7.05
N THR A 123 -2.74 -12.62 6.58
CA THR A 123 -2.05 -11.34 6.38
C THR A 123 -2.06 -10.44 7.61
N ARG A 124 -2.78 -10.80 8.67
CA ARG A 124 -2.84 -10.01 9.90
C ARG A 124 -1.47 -9.68 10.51
N PRO A 125 -0.52 -10.62 10.65
CA PRO A 125 0.79 -10.34 11.23
C PRO A 125 1.73 -9.56 10.31
N CYS A 126 1.47 -9.50 9.02
CA CYS A 126 2.35 -8.88 8.02
C CYS A 126 1.75 -7.66 7.31
N THR A 127 0.67 -7.10 7.85
CA THR A 127 0.06 -5.87 7.35
C THR A 127 -0.24 -4.90 8.49
N LYS A 128 -0.32 -3.61 8.19
CA LYS A 128 -0.77 -2.60 9.17
C LYS A 128 -2.24 -2.78 9.52
N HIS A 129 -3.03 -3.14 8.53
CA HIS A 129 -4.44 -3.49 8.68
C HIS A 129 -4.92 -4.26 7.46
N ASN A 130 -5.96 -5.05 7.63
CA ASN A 130 -6.65 -5.73 6.55
C ASN A 130 -8.17 -5.65 6.74
N TRP A 131 -8.91 -5.70 5.64
CA TRP A 131 -10.36 -5.65 5.62
C TRP A 131 -10.91 -6.77 4.75
N LEU A 132 -11.94 -7.44 5.22
CA LEU A 132 -12.86 -8.21 4.38
C LEU A 132 -14.11 -7.35 4.13
N VAL A 133 -14.37 -7.02 2.87
CA VAL A 133 -15.54 -6.20 2.50
C VAL A 133 -16.79 -7.06 2.54
N LYS A 134 -17.72 -6.76 3.44
CA LYS A 134 -18.97 -7.52 3.62
C LYS A 134 -20.19 -6.85 3.00
N ASP A 135 -20.16 -5.54 2.82
CA ASP A 135 -21.23 -4.75 2.17
C ASP A 135 -20.60 -3.80 1.14
N ILE A 136 -21.21 -3.72 -0.01
CA ILE A 136 -20.74 -2.81 -1.08
C ILE A 136 -20.78 -1.34 -0.67
N LYS A 137 -21.64 -0.96 0.27
CA LYS A 137 -21.73 0.41 0.78
C LYS A 137 -20.45 0.87 1.47
N ASP A 138 -19.72 -0.07 2.05
CA ASP A 138 -18.48 0.21 2.78
C ASP A 138 -17.25 0.19 1.86
N LEU A 139 -17.38 -0.37 0.65
CA LEU A 139 -16.25 -0.59 -0.26
C LEU A 139 -15.46 0.70 -0.54
N ALA A 140 -16.13 1.77 -0.89
CA ALA A 140 -15.45 3.03 -1.21
C ALA A 140 -14.70 3.61 0.00
N GLU A 141 -15.32 3.60 1.18
CA GLU A 141 -14.70 4.08 2.41
C GLU A 141 -13.50 3.23 2.80
N ILE A 142 -13.64 1.90 2.75
CA ILE A 142 -12.54 0.95 3.04
C ILE A 142 -11.37 1.18 2.08
N MET A 143 -11.63 1.33 0.78
CA MET A 143 -10.57 1.61 -0.19
C MET A 143 -9.81 2.89 0.11
N HIS A 144 -10.50 4.00 0.38
CA HIS A 144 -9.85 5.26 0.74
C HIS A 144 -9.07 5.15 2.04
N LYS A 145 -9.64 4.48 3.05
CA LYS A 145 -8.99 4.24 4.34
C LYS A 145 -7.75 3.36 4.20
N ALA A 146 -7.76 2.40 3.28
CA ALA A 146 -6.61 1.56 2.99
C ALA A 146 -5.40 2.41 2.55
N PHE A 147 -5.58 3.35 1.63
CA PHE A 147 -4.53 4.28 1.23
C PHE A 147 -4.08 5.21 2.36
N GLU A 148 -5.02 5.71 3.16
CA GLU A 148 -4.72 6.53 4.34
C GLU A 148 -3.85 5.75 5.33
N VAL A 149 -4.24 4.54 5.70
CA VAL A 149 -3.51 3.69 6.66
C VAL A 149 -2.15 3.27 6.12
N ALA A 150 -2.04 2.92 4.84
CA ALA A 150 -0.77 2.53 4.23
C ALA A 150 0.28 3.64 4.30
N THR A 151 -0.14 4.91 4.23
CA THR A 151 0.76 6.07 4.09
C THR A 151 0.93 6.92 5.34
N THR A 152 0.12 6.72 6.40
CA THR A 152 0.19 7.51 7.64
C THR A 152 1.05 6.85 8.70
N GLY A 153 1.66 7.66 9.57
CA GLY A 153 2.59 7.18 10.59
C GLY A 153 3.78 6.44 9.98
N ARG A 154 4.16 5.29 10.53
CA ARG A 154 5.09 4.37 9.85
C ARG A 154 4.39 3.80 8.63
N PRO A 155 4.85 4.05 7.40
CA PRO A 155 4.26 3.46 6.20
C PRO A 155 4.30 1.93 6.24
N GLY A 156 3.44 1.30 5.47
CA GLY A 156 3.43 -0.17 5.40
C GLY A 156 2.26 -0.71 4.58
N PRO A 157 2.24 -2.02 4.36
CA PRO A 157 1.22 -2.67 3.56
C PRO A 157 -0.11 -2.77 4.29
N VAL A 158 -1.17 -2.74 3.50
CA VAL A 158 -2.55 -3.06 3.90
C VAL A 158 -3.18 -3.99 2.88
N LEU A 159 -4.24 -4.68 3.27
CA LEU A 159 -4.96 -5.57 2.38
C LEU A 159 -6.48 -5.28 2.42
N VAL A 160 -7.09 -5.28 1.24
CA VAL A 160 -8.55 -5.20 1.07
C VAL A 160 -9.00 -6.44 0.31
N ASP A 161 -9.70 -7.33 1.00
CA ASP A 161 -10.24 -8.57 0.47
C ASP A 161 -11.69 -8.36 0.01
N ILE A 162 -11.94 -8.52 -1.30
CA ILE A 162 -13.21 -8.13 -1.93
C ILE A 162 -13.90 -9.37 -2.50
N PRO A 163 -14.95 -9.87 -1.85
CA PRO A 163 -15.75 -10.98 -2.37
C PRO A 163 -16.29 -10.73 -3.77
N LYS A 164 -16.34 -11.79 -4.58
CA LYS A 164 -16.71 -11.69 -5.99
C LYS A 164 -18.13 -11.16 -6.21
N ASP A 165 -19.08 -11.50 -5.35
CA ASP A 165 -20.44 -10.99 -5.40
C ASP A 165 -20.52 -9.48 -5.10
N ILE A 166 -19.69 -8.97 -4.20
CA ILE A 166 -19.56 -7.53 -3.93
C ILE A 166 -19.08 -6.77 -5.17
N GLN A 167 -18.19 -7.37 -5.97
CA GLN A 167 -17.68 -6.73 -7.21
C GLN A 167 -18.78 -6.53 -8.26
N PHE A 168 -19.83 -7.35 -8.26
CA PHE A 168 -20.98 -7.23 -9.15
C PHE A 168 -22.12 -6.36 -8.61
N GLN A 169 -22.26 -6.28 -7.29
CA GLN A 169 -23.29 -5.45 -6.66
C GLN A 169 -23.15 -3.98 -7.07
N LYS A 170 -24.23 -3.22 -6.93
CA LYS A 170 -24.26 -1.79 -7.33
C LYS A 170 -24.59 -0.90 -6.14
N ALA A 171 -23.82 0.17 -6.00
CA ALA A 171 -24.04 1.21 -5.00
C ALA A 171 -23.78 2.61 -5.57
N PRO A 172 -24.31 3.67 -4.95
CA PRO A 172 -23.94 5.03 -5.28
C PRO A 172 -22.48 5.26 -4.87
N TYR A 173 -21.72 5.95 -5.73
CA TYR A 173 -20.36 6.38 -5.42
C TYR A 173 -20.31 7.88 -5.20
N LYS A 174 -19.68 8.28 -4.13
CA LYS A 174 -19.36 9.68 -3.85
C LYS A 174 -17.85 9.81 -3.68
N LYS A 175 -17.27 10.68 -4.47
CA LYS A 175 -15.84 11.01 -4.31
C LYS A 175 -15.57 11.51 -2.89
N LEU A 176 -14.73 10.80 -2.15
CA LEU A 176 -14.26 11.28 -0.86
C LEU A 176 -13.13 12.29 -1.09
N LYS A 177 -13.17 13.41 -0.36
CA LYS A 177 -12.05 14.34 -0.38
C LYS A 177 -10.83 13.58 0.12
N LYS A 178 -9.77 13.56 -0.70
CA LYS A 178 -8.46 13.09 -0.26
C LYS A 178 -8.14 13.85 1.02
N LYS A 179 -8.05 13.16 2.14
CA LYS A 179 -7.53 13.83 3.34
C LYS A 179 -6.12 14.23 2.98
N THR A 180 -5.90 15.52 2.81
CA THR A 180 -4.55 16.06 2.64
C THR A 180 -3.72 15.39 3.73
N ARG A 181 -2.57 14.80 3.36
CA ARG A 181 -1.60 14.36 4.37
C ARG A 181 -1.57 15.48 5.39
N LEU A 182 -2.12 15.25 6.55
CA LEU A 182 -1.85 16.13 7.67
C LEU A 182 -0.36 15.96 7.86
N ASN A 183 0.42 16.89 7.31
CA ASN A 183 1.83 16.98 7.52
C ASN A 183 2.03 16.73 9.01
N GLY A 184 2.58 15.54 9.35
CA GLY A 184 2.90 15.16 10.70
C GLY A 184 1.81 15.54 11.70
N SER A 185 0.67 14.81 11.69
CA SER A 185 -0.28 15.02 12.76
C SER A 185 0.44 14.69 14.07
N SER A 186 0.82 15.75 14.75
CA SER A 186 0.67 15.94 16.19
C SER A 186 1.31 14.95 17.17
N HIS A 187 2.17 14.05 16.77
CA HIS A 187 2.97 13.31 17.72
C HIS A 187 4.48 13.63 17.64
N ASN A 188 4.82 14.74 17.04
CA ASN A 188 6.15 15.32 17.24
C ASN A 188 6.19 15.94 18.63
N HIS A 189 6.11 15.11 19.65
CA HIS A 189 6.47 15.52 21.00
C HIS A 189 7.99 15.56 21.09
N TYR A 190 8.61 16.54 20.41
CA TYR A 190 9.93 16.94 20.81
C TYR A 190 9.77 17.91 21.97
N SER A 191 10.42 17.65 23.08
CA SER A 191 10.54 18.67 24.13
C SER A 191 11.66 19.64 23.75
N GLN A 192 11.46 20.93 24.00
CA GLN A 192 12.53 21.90 23.77
C GLN A 192 13.77 21.54 24.61
N ASP A 193 13.59 20.94 25.77
CA ASP A 193 14.67 20.49 26.63
C ASP A 193 15.50 19.38 25.96
N SER A 194 14.87 18.41 25.31
CA SER A 194 15.60 17.36 24.56
C SER A 194 16.41 17.94 23.39
N ILE A 195 15.89 19.00 22.72
CA ILE A 195 16.63 19.69 21.68
C ILE A 195 17.83 20.43 22.27
N ASN A 196 17.67 21.13 23.38
CA ASN A 196 18.73 21.85 24.05
C ASN A 196 19.82 20.90 24.57
N GLU A 197 19.42 19.74 25.10
CA GLU A 197 20.33 18.69 25.50
C GLU A 197 21.16 18.15 24.31
N LEU A 198 20.46 17.85 23.19
CA LEU A 198 21.11 17.41 21.95
C LEU A 198 22.14 18.43 21.46
N ILE A 199 21.77 19.72 21.40
CA ILE A 199 22.67 20.80 20.99
C ILE A 199 23.88 20.85 21.91
N THR A 200 23.67 20.71 23.22
CA THR A 200 24.76 20.71 24.22
C THR A 200 25.70 19.53 24.02
N LEU A 201 25.16 18.32 23.76
CA LEU A 201 25.97 17.14 23.48
C LEU A 201 26.79 17.31 22.20
N MET A 202 26.17 17.82 21.15
CA MET A 202 26.81 18.06 19.85
C MET A 202 27.94 19.08 19.95
N SER A 203 27.74 20.19 20.71
CA SER A 203 28.75 21.24 20.86
C SER A 203 29.99 20.79 21.66
N LYS A 204 29.84 19.79 22.54
CA LYS A 204 30.93 19.19 23.30
C LYS A 204 31.64 18.04 22.58
N ALA A 205 31.02 17.50 21.53
CA ALA A 205 31.58 16.34 20.83
C ALA A 205 32.71 16.74 19.88
N THR A 206 33.82 16.05 19.98
CA THR A 206 34.97 16.25 19.07
C THR A 206 34.82 15.47 17.77
N LYS A 207 34.10 14.35 17.76
CA LYS A 207 33.88 13.49 16.61
C LYS A 207 32.42 12.97 16.61
N PRO A 208 31.43 13.83 16.39
CA PRO A 208 30.04 13.40 16.40
C PRO A 208 29.76 12.46 15.23
N ILE A 209 28.95 11.41 15.47
CA ILE A 209 28.47 10.48 14.47
C ILE A 209 26.93 10.50 14.51
N PHE A 210 26.28 10.71 13.35
CA PHE A 210 24.84 10.56 13.20
C PHE A 210 24.52 9.18 12.63
N TYR A 211 23.79 8.39 13.40
CA TYR A 211 23.27 7.11 12.93
C TYR A 211 21.79 7.30 12.55
N THR A 212 21.51 7.30 11.24
CA THR A 212 20.18 7.59 10.70
C THR A 212 19.61 6.37 10.00
N GLY A 213 18.30 6.17 10.12
CA GLY A 213 17.58 5.07 9.48
C GLY A 213 16.57 5.54 8.42
N GLY A 214 15.78 4.60 7.90
CA GLY A 214 14.77 4.85 6.86
C GLY A 214 13.73 5.92 7.21
N GLY A 215 13.47 6.18 8.50
CA GLY A 215 12.58 7.25 8.92
C GLY A 215 13.04 8.64 8.49
N VAL A 216 14.35 8.88 8.43
CA VAL A 216 14.92 10.16 7.93
C VAL A 216 14.68 10.29 6.43
N ILE A 217 14.82 9.20 5.67
CA ILE A 217 14.52 9.16 4.23
C ILE A 217 13.03 9.49 4.00
N ASN A 218 12.15 8.82 4.74
CA ASN A 218 10.70 8.99 4.63
C ASN A 218 10.23 10.40 5.03
N SER A 219 10.99 11.09 5.90
CA SER A 219 10.71 12.48 6.29
C SER A 219 11.24 13.52 5.31
N CYS A 220 11.90 13.11 4.22
CA CYS A 220 12.54 13.96 3.23
C CYS A 220 13.65 14.88 3.79
N LEU A 221 14.24 14.54 4.94
CA LEU A 221 15.25 15.37 5.61
C LEU A 221 16.69 15.07 5.14
N LEU A 222 16.91 14.05 4.33
CA LEU A 222 18.25 13.68 3.82
C LEU A 222 18.96 14.80 3.04
N TYR A 223 18.18 15.66 2.39
CA TYR A 223 18.73 16.76 1.59
C TYR A 223 19.13 18.00 2.43
N THR A 224 18.74 18.05 3.68
CA THR A 224 18.98 19.20 4.56
C THR A 224 20.22 19.05 5.45
N SER A 225 20.82 17.86 5.50
CA SER A 225 22.05 17.59 6.25
C SER A 225 23.12 17.04 5.30
N PRO A 226 23.88 17.91 4.62
CA PRO A 226 24.95 17.46 3.75
C PRO A 226 26.01 16.69 4.57
N SER A 227 26.21 15.43 4.22
CA SER A 227 27.26 14.61 4.79
C SER A 227 28.48 14.62 3.88
N PRO A 228 29.71 14.66 4.41
CA PRO A 228 30.92 14.49 3.61
C PRO A 228 30.92 13.19 2.79
N ARG A 229 30.09 12.20 3.16
CA ARG A 229 29.87 10.95 2.42
C ARG A 229 28.93 11.09 1.24
N ASP A 230 28.08 12.12 1.21
CA ASP A 230 27.16 12.35 0.08
C ASP A 230 27.90 12.65 -1.23
N LYS A 231 29.12 13.19 -1.12
CA LYS A 231 30.02 13.38 -2.27
C LYS A 231 30.82 12.12 -2.64
N ARG A 232 30.82 11.12 -1.78
CA ARG A 232 31.38 9.79 -2.02
C ARG A 232 30.25 8.79 -2.16
N GLN A 233 29.37 9.00 -3.13
CA GLN A 233 28.60 7.87 -3.62
C GLN A 233 29.63 6.77 -3.91
N SER A 234 29.48 5.64 -3.24
CA SER A 234 30.25 4.45 -3.54
C SER A 234 30.03 4.21 -5.04
N ARG A 235 31.04 4.49 -5.83
CA ARG A 235 31.12 3.91 -7.17
C ARG A 235 31.13 2.41 -6.87
N MET A 236 30.03 1.74 -7.18
CA MET A 236 30.08 0.29 -7.26
C MET A 236 31.26 -0.02 -8.18
N PRO A 237 32.22 -0.85 -7.77
CA PRO A 237 33.25 -1.26 -8.68
C PRO A 237 32.55 -1.83 -9.89
N SER A 238 32.77 -1.24 -11.06
CA SER A 238 32.41 -1.88 -12.31
C SER A 238 33.08 -3.25 -12.23
N SER A 239 32.27 -4.30 -12.05
CA SER A 239 32.75 -5.66 -12.15
C SER A 239 33.45 -5.82 -13.47
N ALA A 240 34.73 -6.07 -13.41
CA ALA A 240 35.48 -6.58 -14.53
C ALA A 240 34.92 -7.97 -14.94
#